data_83b863d87e9e9f47c0d4078580f6315d
#
_entry.id   83b863d87e9e9f47c0d4078580f6315d
#
_cell.length_a   1.000
_cell.length_b   1.000
_cell.length_c   1.000
_cell.angle_alpha   90.00
_cell.angle_beta   90.00
_cell.angle_gamma   90.00
#
_symmetry.space_group_name_H-M   'P 1'
#
loop_
_entity.id
_entity.type
_entity.pdbx_description
1 polymer ?
#
loop_
_entity_poly.entity_id
_entity_poly.type
_entity_poly.pdbx_seq_one_letter_code
_entity_poly.pdbx_strand_id
1 'polypeptide(L)'
;MTITGNPVRLLVGLTVTVAATLGVAAPATAASAAGYAAASAEVAAAHSRTVPVQSVPGDLIVQPAVRAGAVTFQVSTTDAQSGWIGVVKLHQGVTWESFRDNYRKLASTDPAAILDGSTRVQADVTLLGGVQTKVGEPGTFVRSLAPGEYVLFDHMDFRYGVAQPRHEVLTVWGTPYGTVPAAAGTLTAKDVSGVGPRFVVTGTPTAGQPLKFVNAMPGQANEAILFPLAPGVTDADLTAWVAKFGDHGEWPTDPPPFADPEPAGLLPLSPGQSVTATPPLHPGRYIAICWMKDADDAIMLLKKGMYAVFEVS
;
A
#
# COMPACT_ATOMS: atom_id res chain seq x y z
N MET A 1 -11.93 -4.72 -48.38
CA MET A 1 -12.51 -6.05 -48.44
C MET A 1 -13.26 -6.27 -47.13
N THR A 2 -14.57 -6.04 -47.21
CA THR A 2 -15.51 -5.93 -46.11
C THR A 2 -16.12 -7.30 -45.86
N ILE A 3 -16.11 -7.80 -44.63
CA ILE A 3 -16.93 -8.96 -44.25
C ILE A 3 -17.70 -8.59 -42.97
N THR A 4 -18.99 -8.35 -43.17
CA THR A 4 -20.04 -8.25 -42.17
C THR A 4 -20.51 -9.65 -41.78
N GLY A 5 -20.57 -9.96 -40.50
CA GLY A 5 -21.21 -11.17 -40.00
C GLY A 5 -21.98 -10.86 -38.71
N ASN A 6 -23.31 -10.86 -38.82
CA ASN A 6 -24.27 -10.70 -37.74
C ASN A 6 -24.54 -12.06 -37.07
N PRO A 7 -24.59 -12.18 -35.74
CA PRO A 7 -25.16 -13.38 -35.13
C PRO A 7 -26.61 -13.19 -34.72
N VAL A 8 -27.38 -14.19 -35.11
CA VAL A 8 -28.81 -14.46 -34.86
C VAL A 8 -29.08 -14.58 -33.35
N ARG A 9 -30.06 -13.82 -32.86
CA ARG A 9 -30.62 -13.98 -31.51
C ARG A 9 -31.69 -15.10 -31.54
N LEU A 10 -31.47 -16.13 -30.74
CA LEU A 10 -32.47 -17.16 -30.47
C LEU A 10 -33.29 -16.73 -29.24
N LEU A 11 -34.58 -16.42 -29.44
CA LEU A 11 -35.56 -16.22 -28.38
C LEU A 11 -36.13 -17.59 -27.98
N VAL A 12 -35.90 -18.00 -26.72
CA VAL A 12 -36.63 -19.12 -26.12
C VAL A 12 -37.71 -18.53 -25.22
N GLY A 13 -38.96 -18.67 -25.63
CA GLY A 13 -40.14 -18.31 -24.86
C GLY A 13 -40.38 -19.35 -23.76
N LEU A 14 -40.44 -18.90 -22.51
CA LEU A 14 -40.88 -19.71 -21.38
C LEU A 14 -42.29 -19.25 -20.99
N THR A 15 -43.28 -20.09 -21.24
CA THR A 15 -44.67 -19.92 -20.77
C THR A 15 -44.76 -20.31 -19.31
N VAL A 16 -45.06 -19.37 -18.43
CA VAL A 16 -45.32 -19.62 -17.00
C VAL A 16 -46.83 -19.68 -16.79
N THR A 17 -47.33 -20.85 -16.44
CA THR A 17 -48.73 -21.09 -16.01
C THR A 17 -48.87 -20.60 -14.57
N VAL A 18 -49.75 -19.63 -14.35
CA VAL A 18 -50.09 -19.13 -13.00
C VAL A 18 -51.15 -20.00 -12.40
N ALA A 19 -50.84 -20.81 -11.42
CA ALA A 19 -51.78 -21.45 -10.51
C ALA A 19 -52.02 -20.55 -9.32
N ALA A 20 -53.20 -20.00 -9.19
CA ALA A 20 -53.64 -19.25 -8.01
C ALA A 20 -53.96 -20.22 -6.85
N THR A 21 -53.11 -20.20 -5.84
CA THR A 21 -53.46 -20.79 -4.50
C THR A 21 -53.64 -19.67 -3.51
N LEU A 22 -54.84 -19.56 -2.95
CA LEU A 22 -55.15 -18.81 -1.76
C LEU A 22 -54.41 -19.43 -0.56
N GLY A 23 -53.50 -18.68 0.03
CA GLY A 23 -52.70 -19.16 1.15
C GLY A 23 -52.29 -18.03 2.07
N VAL A 24 -53.06 -17.83 3.13
CA VAL A 24 -52.70 -17.42 4.47
C VAL A 24 -51.52 -16.43 4.62
N ALA A 25 -51.82 -15.25 5.15
CA ALA A 25 -50.87 -14.26 5.62
C ALA A 25 -49.81 -14.89 6.53
N ALA A 26 -48.56 -14.96 6.07
CA ALA A 26 -47.44 -15.28 6.92
C ALA A 26 -46.86 -13.99 7.53
N PRO A 27 -46.41 -14.04 8.77
CA PRO A 27 -46.25 -12.89 9.62
C PRO A 27 -44.99 -12.07 9.33
N ALA A 28 -45.04 -10.83 9.78
CA ALA A 28 -44.01 -9.79 9.78
C ALA A 28 -42.70 -10.10 10.51
N THR A 29 -42.34 -11.36 10.69
CA THR A 29 -41.13 -11.78 11.45
C THR A 29 -39.86 -11.87 10.60
N ALA A 30 -39.96 -12.04 9.27
CA ALA A 30 -38.77 -12.14 8.41
C ALA A 30 -38.05 -10.79 8.20
N ALA A 31 -38.81 -9.69 8.15
CA ALA A 31 -38.22 -8.36 7.99
C ALA A 31 -37.50 -7.88 9.27
N SER A 32 -37.94 -8.29 10.46
CA SER A 32 -37.27 -7.98 11.70
C SER A 32 -35.96 -8.75 11.87
N ALA A 33 -35.89 -10.03 11.46
CA ALA A 33 -34.69 -10.83 11.57
C ALA A 33 -33.56 -10.31 10.64
N ALA A 34 -33.89 -9.89 9.41
CA ALA A 34 -32.94 -9.26 8.52
C ALA A 34 -32.44 -7.89 9.05
N GLY A 35 -33.32 -7.10 9.64
CA GLY A 35 -32.96 -5.84 10.27
C GLY A 35 -32.06 -6.02 11.49
N TYR A 36 -32.32 -7.01 12.34
CA TYR A 36 -31.44 -7.34 13.48
C TYR A 36 -30.10 -7.91 13.03
N ALA A 37 -30.06 -8.72 11.98
CA ALA A 37 -28.81 -9.26 11.43
C ALA A 37 -27.96 -8.14 10.82
N ALA A 38 -28.55 -7.21 10.09
CA ALA A 38 -27.86 -6.05 9.54
C ALA A 38 -27.34 -5.11 10.63
N ALA A 39 -28.17 -4.78 11.62
CA ALA A 39 -27.77 -3.96 12.76
C ALA A 39 -26.67 -4.65 13.61
N SER A 40 -26.75 -5.98 13.79
CA SER A 40 -25.72 -6.73 14.51
C SER A 40 -24.41 -6.80 13.74
N ALA A 41 -24.45 -6.90 12.41
CA ALA A 41 -23.26 -6.84 11.55
C ALA A 41 -22.62 -5.45 11.57
N GLU A 42 -23.41 -4.39 11.55
CA GLU A 42 -22.97 -3.00 11.66
C GLU A 42 -22.35 -2.70 13.02
N VAL A 43 -22.96 -3.20 14.13
CA VAL A 43 -22.38 -3.10 15.47
C VAL A 43 -21.11 -3.92 15.60
N ALA A 44 -21.02 -5.11 14.99
CA ALA A 44 -19.81 -5.93 14.98
C ALA A 44 -18.69 -5.25 14.15
N ALA A 45 -19.01 -4.67 13.01
CA ALA A 45 -18.07 -3.88 12.21
C ALA A 45 -17.58 -2.63 12.97
N ALA A 46 -18.48 -1.94 13.70
CA ALA A 46 -18.12 -0.80 14.54
C ALA A 46 -17.20 -1.16 15.73
N HIS A 47 -17.09 -2.43 16.11
CA HIS A 47 -16.17 -2.92 17.15
C HIS A 47 -14.91 -3.58 16.58
N SER A 48 -14.88 -3.88 15.28
CA SER A 48 -13.69 -4.42 14.60
C SER A 48 -12.63 -3.34 14.50
N ARG A 49 -11.36 -3.74 14.68
CA ARG A 49 -10.18 -2.94 14.33
C ARG A 49 -9.49 -3.46 13.08
N THR A 50 -10.17 -4.32 12.37
CA THR A 50 -9.76 -4.78 11.05
C THR A 50 -10.52 -3.99 10.00
N VAL A 51 -9.78 -3.34 9.12
CA VAL A 51 -10.28 -2.55 7.99
C VAL A 51 -9.97 -3.32 6.72
N PRO A 52 -10.96 -3.94 6.09
CA PRO A 52 -10.79 -4.46 4.74
C PRO A 52 -10.57 -3.29 3.79
N VAL A 53 -9.58 -3.43 2.91
CA VAL A 53 -9.22 -2.47 1.88
C VAL A 53 -9.12 -3.21 0.56
N GLN A 54 -9.96 -2.87 -0.40
CA GLN A 54 -9.97 -3.49 -1.71
C GLN A 54 -9.71 -2.44 -2.79
N SER A 55 -8.58 -2.56 -3.48
CA SER A 55 -8.30 -1.75 -4.66
C SER A 55 -8.85 -2.45 -5.89
N VAL A 56 -9.73 -1.76 -6.62
CA VAL A 56 -10.38 -2.27 -7.84
C VAL A 56 -10.14 -1.27 -8.96
N PRO A 57 -10.36 -1.63 -10.25
CA PRO A 57 -10.22 -0.67 -11.33
C PRO A 57 -11.04 0.61 -11.10
N GLY A 58 -10.35 1.73 -10.94
CA GLY A 58 -10.94 3.06 -10.77
C GLY A 58 -11.47 3.39 -9.37
N ASP A 59 -11.37 2.49 -8.37
CA ASP A 59 -11.96 2.73 -7.04
C ASP A 59 -11.12 2.10 -5.91
N LEU A 60 -11.32 2.63 -4.69
CA LEU A 60 -10.76 2.10 -3.45
C LEU A 60 -11.89 1.87 -2.43
N ILE A 61 -12.21 0.62 -2.18
CA ILE A 61 -13.33 0.24 -1.28
C ILE A 61 -12.79 0.08 0.13
N VAL A 62 -13.24 0.94 1.04
CA VAL A 62 -12.84 0.96 2.45
C VAL A 62 -14.06 1.26 3.33
N GLN A 63 -14.15 0.63 4.49
CA GLN A 63 -15.14 1.06 5.48
C GLN A 63 -14.81 2.48 6.01
N PRO A 64 -15.80 3.37 6.23
CA PRO A 64 -15.54 4.79 6.51
C PRO A 64 -15.04 5.08 7.92
N ALA A 65 -15.14 4.13 8.86
CA ALA A 65 -14.77 4.36 10.25
C ALA A 65 -14.24 3.11 10.96
N VAL A 66 -13.34 3.34 11.94
CA VAL A 66 -12.77 2.28 12.78
C VAL A 66 -12.47 2.81 14.19
N ARG A 67 -12.38 1.93 15.18
CA ARG A 67 -11.95 2.29 16.54
C ARG A 67 -10.44 2.54 16.62
N ALA A 68 -10.05 3.52 17.44
CA ALA A 68 -8.66 3.90 17.70
C ALA A 68 -7.86 2.76 18.36
N GLY A 69 -6.56 2.80 18.20
CA GLY A 69 -5.58 1.84 18.72
C GLY A 69 -4.87 1.07 17.62
N ALA A 70 -4.49 -0.18 17.86
CA ALA A 70 -3.86 -1.02 16.84
C ALA A 70 -4.90 -1.44 15.78
N VAL A 71 -4.87 -0.78 14.63
CA VAL A 71 -5.75 -1.03 13.47
C VAL A 71 -5.03 -1.91 12.47
N THR A 72 -5.67 -3.01 12.09
CA THR A 72 -5.19 -3.93 11.05
C THR A 72 -5.89 -3.62 9.74
N PHE A 73 -5.14 -3.30 8.71
CA PHE A 73 -5.62 -3.15 7.34
C PHE A 73 -5.37 -4.44 6.58
N GLN A 74 -6.44 -5.01 6.01
CA GLN A 74 -6.37 -6.19 5.14
C GLN A 74 -6.51 -5.73 3.69
N VAL A 75 -5.40 -5.73 2.97
CA VAL A 75 -5.31 -5.17 1.63
C VAL A 75 -5.38 -6.28 0.59
N SER A 76 -6.22 -6.08 -0.41
CA SER A 76 -6.30 -6.91 -1.60
C SER A 76 -6.49 -6.04 -2.84
N THR A 77 -6.18 -6.58 -4.02
CA THR A 77 -6.44 -5.91 -5.29
C THR A 77 -6.96 -6.88 -6.33
N THR A 78 -7.81 -6.38 -7.23
CA THR A 78 -8.23 -7.04 -8.46
C THR A 78 -7.67 -6.33 -9.71
N ASP A 79 -6.91 -5.27 -9.52
CA ASP A 79 -6.29 -4.47 -10.56
C ASP A 79 -4.77 -4.67 -10.52
N ALA A 80 -4.18 -5.21 -11.60
CA ALA A 80 -2.75 -5.47 -11.70
C ALA A 80 -1.87 -4.21 -11.64
N GLN A 81 -2.45 -3.02 -11.84
CA GLN A 81 -1.75 -1.73 -11.77
C GLN A 81 -1.96 -1.01 -10.43
N SER A 82 -2.40 -1.71 -9.40
CA SER A 82 -2.76 -1.14 -8.10
C SER A 82 -2.42 -2.07 -6.95
N GLY A 83 -2.95 -1.74 -5.73
CA GLY A 83 -2.75 -2.57 -4.55
C GLY A 83 -1.59 -2.11 -3.67
N TRP A 84 -1.06 -0.91 -3.92
CA TRP A 84 -0.05 -0.27 -3.08
C TRP A 84 -0.71 0.73 -2.14
N ILE A 85 -1.31 0.21 -1.07
CA ILE A 85 -2.17 1.01 -0.19
C ILE A 85 -1.37 1.61 0.95
N GLY A 86 -1.31 2.95 0.96
CA GLY A 86 -0.71 3.76 2.01
C GLY A 86 -1.75 4.47 2.87
N VAL A 87 -1.33 4.85 4.07
CA VAL A 87 -2.10 5.72 4.97
C VAL A 87 -1.34 7.00 5.23
N VAL A 88 -2.04 8.12 5.16
CA VAL A 88 -1.49 9.43 5.46
C VAL A 88 -2.41 10.18 6.44
N LYS A 89 -1.82 10.94 7.35
CA LYS A 89 -2.52 11.93 8.18
C LYS A 89 -2.19 13.32 7.66
N LEU A 90 -3.19 14.01 7.15
CA LEU A 90 -3.05 15.42 6.76
C LEU A 90 -2.95 16.29 8.01
N HIS A 91 -2.05 17.27 8.02
CA HIS A 91 -1.95 18.25 9.10
C HIS A 91 -3.10 19.26 9.01
N GLN A 92 -3.33 20.01 10.07
CA GLN A 92 -4.44 20.96 10.14
C GLN A 92 -4.37 21.98 8.99
N GLY A 93 -5.46 22.11 8.26
CA GLY A 93 -5.58 23.04 7.13
C GLY A 93 -5.03 22.53 5.80
N VAL A 94 -4.45 21.35 5.77
CA VAL A 94 -3.98 20.70 4.53
C VAL A 94 -5.14 19.95 3.89
N THR A 95 -5.34 20.12 2.58
CA THR A 95 -6.35 19.40 1.80
C THR A 95 -5.73 18.20 1.08
N TRP A 96 -6.58 17.25 0.68
CA TRP A 96 -6.16 16.13 -0.18
C TRP A 96 -5.52 16.60 -1.48
N GLU A 97 -6.09 17.61 -2.13
CA GLU A 97 -5.60 18.18 -3.38
C GLU A 97 -4.18 18.75 -3.22
N SER A 98 -3.92 19.49 -2.13
CA SER A 98 -2.59 20.01 -1.83
C SER A 98 -1.58 18.89 -1.61
N PHE A 99 -1.93 17.87 -0.82
CA PHE A 99 -1.09 16.69 -0.63
C PHE A 99 -0.84 15.96 -1.95
N ARG A 100 -1.90 15.66 -2.71
CA ARG A 100 -1.83 15.00 -4.01
C ARG A 100 -0.83 15.67 -4.95
N ASP A 101 -0.95 17.00 -5.10
CA ASP A 101 -0.14 17.76 -6.04
C ASP A 101 1.33 17.82 -5.59
N ASN A 102 1.59 17.90 -4.29
CA ASN A 102 2.95 17.87 -3.74
C ASN A 102 3.55 16.46 -3.77
N TYR A 103 2.77 15.43 -3.48
CA TYR A 103 3.24 14.05 -3.50
C TYR A 103 3.64 13.58 -4.92
N ARG A 104 2.93 14.05 -5.95
CA ARG A 104 3.29 13.80 -7.36
C ARG A 104 4.69 14.30 -7.72
N LYS A 105 5.13 15.40 -7.14
CA LYS A 105 6.47 15.94 -7.40
C LYS A 105 7.58 14.98 -6.99
N LEU A 106 7.33 14.10 -6.02
CA LEU A 106 8.30 13.08 -5.59
C LEU A 106 8.60 12.04 -6.69
N ALA A 107 7.69 11.84 -7.63
CA ALA A 107 7.87 10.96 -8.79
C ALA A 107 8.53 11.67 -9.99
N SER A 108 8.78 12.98 -9.91
CA SER A 108 9.43 13.76 -10.97
C SER A 108 10.90 13.34 -11.18
N THR A 109 11.45 13.67 -12.35
CA THR A 109 12.90 13.68 -12.62
C THR A 109 13.48 15.09 -12.58
N ASP A 110 12.65 16.14 -12.40
CA ASP A 110 13.11 17.52 -12.19
C ASP A 110 13.53 17.70 -10.71
N PRO A 111 14.82 17.99 -10.43
CA PRO A 111 15.32 18.18 -9.07
C PRO A 111 14.58 19.27 -8.29
N ALA A 112 14.23 20.38 -8.93
CA ALA A 112 13.53 21.48 -8.26
C ALA A 112 12.12 21.04 -7.81
N ALA A 113 11.40 20.28 -8.64
CA ALA A 113 10.10 19.74 -8.30
C ALA A 113 10.21 18.71 -7.17
N ILE A 114 11.23 17.84 -7.19
CA ILE A 114 11.48 16.84 -6.15
C ILE A 114 11.71 17.53 -4.78
N LEU A 115 12.58 18.51 -4.72
CA LEU A 115 12.92 19.23 -3.49
C LEU A 115 11.72 20.01 -2.93
N ASP A 116 10.95 20.69 -3.79
CA ASP A 116 9.72 21.37 -3.37
C ASP A 116 8.68 20.34 -2.85
N GLY A 117 8.48 19.23 -3.58
CA GLY A 117 7.59 18.15 -3.15
C GLY A 117 7.99 17.57 -1.82
N SER A 118 9.27 17.26 -1.62
CA SER A 118 9.81 16.71 -0.36
C SER A 118 9.57 17.65 0.81
N THR A 119 9.88 18.94 0.64
CA THR A 119 9.67 20.00 1.66
C THR A 119 8.19 20.09 2.04
N ARG A 120 7.30 20.14 1.03
CA ARG A 120 5.85 20.28 1.27
C ARG A 120 5.29 19.02 1.93
N VAL A 121 5.60 17.83 1.42
CA VAL A 121 5.11 16.57 2.00
C VAL A 121 5.54 16.44 3.47
N GLN A 122 6.78 16.80 3.81
CA GLN A 122 7.24 16.77 5.20
C GLN A 122 6.50 17.77 6.10
N ALA A 123 6.22 18.98 5.60
CA ALA A 123 5.52 20.01 6.37
C ALA A 123 4.03 19.72 6.54
N ASP A 124 3.40 19.15 5.51
CA ASP A 124 1.96 19.10 5.36
C ASP A 124 1.35 17.81 5.89
N VAL A 125 2.12 16.70 5.97
CA VAL A 125 1.52 15.40 6.31
C VAL A 125 2.44 14.52 7.14
N THR A 126 1.84 13.48 7.73
CA THR A 126 2.56 12.34 8.30
C THR A 126 2.23 11.09 7.48
N LEU A 127 3.20 10.59 6.70
CA LEU A 127 3.10 9.32 6.00
C LEU A 127 3.25 8.18 7.02
N LEU A 128 2.28 7.28 7.06
CA LEU A 128 2.17 6.23 8.07
C LEU A 128 2.51 4.85 7.54
N GLY A 129 2.99 4.76 6.30
CA GLY A 129 3.31 3.52 5.64
C GLY A 129 2.09 2.80 5.10
N GLY A 130 2.28 1.54 4.83
CA GLY A 130 1.27 0.68 4.21
C GLY A 130 1.91 -0.58 3.68
N VAL A 131 1.20 -1.30 2.81
CA VAL A 131 1.67 -2.53 2.19
C VAL A 131 1.37 -2.54 0.70
N GLN A 132 2.26 -3.14 -0.05
CA GLN A 132 2.04 -3.51 -1.44
C GLN A 132 1.54 -4.95 -1.52
N THR A 133 0.52 -5.16 -2.33
CA THR A 133 -0.08 -6.46 -2.64
C THR A 133 -0.15 -6.68 -4.14
N LYS A 134 -0.44 -7.91 -4.56
CA LYS A 134 -0.67 -8.30 -5.95
C LYS A 134 -2.04 -8.95 -6.10
N VAL A 135 -2.50 -9.09 -7.34
CA VAL A 135 -3.72 -9.86 -7.63
C VAL A 135 -3.53 -11.30 -7.16
N GLY A 136 -4.44 -11.77 -6.29
CA GLY A 136 -4.38 -13.09 -5.69
C GLY A 136 -3.43 -13.24 -4.50
N GLU A 137 -2.61 -12.23 -4.20
CA GLU A 137 -1.66 -12.24 -3.08
C GLU A 137 -1.95 -11.05 -2.12
N PRO A 138 -2.91 -11.20 -1.20
CA PRO A 138 -3.25 -10.14 -0.25
C PRO A 138 -2.14 -9.93 0.77
N GLY A 139 -2.11 -8.73 1.36
CA GLY A 139 -1.19 -8.38 2.45
C GLY A 139 -1.91 -7.70 3.60
N THR A 140 -1.22 -7.54 4.71
CA THR A 140 -1.75 -6.81 5.85
C THR A 140 -0.74 -5.82 6.39
N PHE A 141 -1.22 -4.75 7.02
CA PHE A 141 -0.37 -3.91 7.86
C PHE A 141 -1.13 -3.43 9.09
N VAL A 142 -0.38 -3.14 10.14
CA VAL A 142 -0.93 -2.71 11.44
C VAL A 142 -0.32 -1.38 11.83
N ARG A 143 -1.19 -0.43 12.19
CA ARG A 143 -0.81 0.89 12.72
C ARG A 143 -1.54 1.19 14.00
N SER A 144 -0.83 1.77 14.98
CA SER A 144 -1.48 2.40 16.11
C SER A 144 -1.98 3.78 15.66
N LEU A 145 -3.31 3.96 15.63
CA LEU A 145 -3.95 5.19 15.21
C LEU A 145 -4.67 5.86 16.38
N ALA A 146 -4.40 7.14 16.60
CA ALA A 146 -5.17 7.99 17.51
C ALA A 146 -6.49 8.42 16.86
N PRO A 147 -7.49 8.87 17.62
CA PRO A 147 -8.69 9.47 17.05
C PRO A 147 -8.38 10.62 16.09
N GLY A 148 -9.12 10.71 14.97
CA GLY A 148 -8.94 11.69 13.92
C GLY A 148 -9.26 11.16 12.55
N GLU A 149 -9.02 11.95 11.52
CA GLU A 149 -9.18 11.57 10.13
C GLU A 149 -7.84 11.17 9.52
N TYR A 150 -7.90 10.16 8.66
CA TYR A 150 -6.78 9.61 7.90
C TYR A 150 -7.22 9.40 6.47
N VAL A 151 -6.29 9.46 5.52
CA VAL A 151 -6.59 9.16 4.13
C VAL A 151 -5.82 7.90 3.74
N LEU A 152 -6.55 6.91 3.21
CA LEU A 152 -5.97 5.78 2.51
C LEU A 152 -5.86 6.15 1.03
N PHE A 153 -4.78 5.76 0.38
CA PHE A 153 -4.58 6.06 -1.03
C PHE A 153 -3.78 4.97 -1.74
N ASP A 154 -3.99 4.82 -3.05
CA ASP A 154 -3.17 3.95 -3.86
C ASP A 154 -1.94 4.71 -4.38
N HIS A 155 -0.75 4.29 -3.94
CA HIS A 155 0.52 4.91 -4.29
C HIS A 155 0.84 4.78 -5.80
N MET A 156 0.42 3.69 -6.44
CA MET A 156 0.70 3.47 -7.86
C MET A 156 -0.01 4.46 -8.77
N ASP A 157 -1.15 4.99 -8.36
CA ASP A 157 -1.86 6.03 -9.12
C ASP A 157 -1.00 7.28 -9.31
N PHE A 158 -0.14 7.60 -8.33
CA PHE A 158 0.82 8.71 -8.45
C PHE A 158 1.94 8.38 -9.44
N ARG A 159 2.44 7.15 -9.41
CA ARG A 159 3.50 6.70 -10.32
C ARG A 159 3.02 6.63 -11.78
N TYR A 160 1.78 6.23 -11.99
CA TYR A 160 1.17 6.18 -13.32
C TYR A 160 0.58 7.51 -13.78
N GLY A 161 0.68 8.57 -12.96
CA GLY A 161 0.18 9.90 -13.31
C GLY A 161 -1.35 9.98 -13.42
N VAL A 162 -2.07 9.11 -12.68
CA VAL A 162 -3.55 9.12 -12.66
C VAL A 162 -4.03 10.47 -12.18
N ALA A 163 -4.90 11.13 -12.97
CA ALA A 163 -5.33 12.51 -12.69
C ALA A 163 -6.05 12.64 -11.34
N GLN A 164 -6.86 11.65 -10.99
CA GLN A 164 -7.55 11.53 -9.70
C GLN A 164 -7.13 10.21 -9.04
N PRO A 165 -6.06 10.22 -8.21
CA PRO A 165 -5.63 9.02 -7.50
C PRO A 165 -6.73 8.51 -6.58
N ARG A 166 -6.88 7.19 -6.54
CA ARG A 166 -7.84 6.53 -5.65
C ARG A 166 -7.50 6.83 -4.20
N HIS A 167 -8.47 7.28 -3.45
CA HIS A 167 -8.32 7.56 -2.03
C HIS A 167 -9.66 7.50 -1.30
N GLU A 168 -9.60 7.21 -0.01
CA GLU A 168 -10.75 7.18 0.89
C GLU A 168 -10.40 7.76 2.24
N VAL A 169 -11.37 8.44 2.86
CA VAL A 169 -11.22 8.99 4.21
C VAL A 169 -11.67 7.96 5.23
N LEU A 170 -10.81 7.70 6.21
CA LEU A 170 -11.07 6.84 7.35
C LEU A 170 -11.19 7.67 8.63
N THR A 171 -12.35 7.68 9.25
CA THR A 171 -12.55 8.27 10.57
C THR A 171 -12.15 7.28 11.66
N VAL A 172 -11.19 7.66 12.49
CA VAL A 172 -10.74 6.88 13.66
C VAL A 172 -11.32 7.52 14.91
N TRP A 173 -12.00 6.74 15.78
CA TRP A 173 -12.72 7.25 16.91
C TRP A 173 -12.55 6.43 18.19
N GLY A 174 -12.89 7.02 19.34
CA GLY A 174 -12.88 6.37 20.65
C GLY A 174 -11.50 6.30 21.29
N THR A 175 -11.42 5.59 22.43
CA THR A 175 -10.17 5.43 23.18
C THR A 175 -9.26 4.41 22.52
N PRO A 176 -7.95 4.73 22.31
CA PRO A 176 -6.99 3.79 21.76
C PRO A 176 -6.85 2.52 22.60
N TYR A 177 -6.80 1.38 21.92
CA TYR A 177 -6.71 0.08 22.55
C TYR A 177 -6.00 -0.93 21.62
N GLY A 178 -5.43 -1.99 22.20
CA GLY A 178 -4.73 -3.06 21.49
C GLY A 178 -3.25 -2.75 21.26
N THR A 179 -2.51 -3.75 20.85
CA THR A 179 -1.06 -3.71 20.63
C THR A 179 -0.74 -4.11 19.20
N VAL A 180 0.28 -3.45 18.63
CA VAL A 180 0.85 -3.86 17.34
C VAL A 180 1.57 -5.20 17.54
N PRO A 181 1.38 -6.19 16.65
CA PRO A 181 2.02 -7.49 16.79
C PRO A 181 3.57 -7.39 16.74
N ALA A 182 4.22 -8.31 17.42
CA ALA A 182 5.67 -8.47 17.29
C ALA A 182 6.04 -8.89 15.85
N ALA A 183 7.18 -8.43 15.37
CA ALA A 183 7.69 -8.76 14.05
C ALA A 183 8.81 -9.80 14.13
N ALA A 184 8.87 -10.71 13.16
CA ALA A 184 9.94 -11.69 13.03
C ALA A 184 11.26 -11.05 12.58
N GLY A 185 11.17 -10.01 11.75
CA GLY A 185 12.29 -9.21 11.29
C GLY A 185 12.00 -7.71 11.33
N THR A 186 13.05 -6.91 11.34
CA THR A 186 12.94 -5.44 11.26
C THR A 186 13.86 -4.92 10.17
N LEU A 187 13.32 -4.08 9.29
CA LEU A 187 14.05 -3.31 8.30
C LEU A 187 14.06 -1.85 8.75
N THR A 188 15.24 -1.29 8.97
CA THR A 188 15.41 0.09 9.42
C THR A 188 16.13 0.92 8.37
N ALA A 189 15.46 1.95 7.83
CA ALA A 189 16.12 2.99 7.03
C ALA A 189 16.79 3.97 7.98
N LYS A 190 18.12 4.17 7.86
CA LYS A 190 18.86 5.10 8.69
C LYS A 190 20.09 5.65 7.97
N ASP A 191 20.57 6.79 8.42
CA ASP A 191 21.90 7.27 8.08
C ASP A 191 22.95 6.58 8.94
N VAL A 192 23.96 5.99 8.30
CA VAL A 192 25.09 5.33 8.97
C VAL A 192 26.29 6.24 8.89
N SER A 193 26.77 6.69 10.02
CA SER A 193 27.89 7.64 10.11
C SER A 193 29.10 7.20 9.28
N GLY A 194 29.56 8.08 8.39
CA GLY A 194 30.66 7.85 7.48
C GLY A 194 30.35 6.94 6.28
N VAL A 195 29.09 6.44 6.15
CA VAL A 195 28.67 5.53 5.08
C VAL A 195 27.49 6.10 4.29
N GLY A 196 26.61 6.85 4.94
CA GLY A 196 25.39 7.43 4.37
C GLY A 196 24.14 6.56 4.53
N PRO A 197 23.07 6.85 3.76
CA PRO A 197 21.79 6.17 3.86
C PRO A 197 21.87 4.66 3.64
N ARG A 198 21.31 3.87 4.55
CA ARG A 198 21.32 2.39 4.47
C ARG A 198 20.05 1.79 5.04
N PHE A 199 19.65 0.63 4.50
CA PHE A 199 18.80 -0.30 5.24
C PHE A 199 19.65 -1.18 6.16
N VAL A 200 19.14 -1.39 7.36
CA VAL A 200 19.69 -2.37 8.32
C VAL A 200 18.61 -3.38 8.62
N VAL A 201 18.89 -4.65 8.36
CA VAL A 201 17.99 -5.76 8.64
C VAL A 201 18.40 -6.41 9.94
N THR A 202 17.46 -6.66 10.84
CA THR A 202 17.66 -7.39 12.10
C THR A 202 16.56 -8.42 12.32
N GLY A 203 16.81 -9.45 13.08
CA GLY A 203 15.92 -10.59 13.22
C GLY A 203 15.93 -11.47 11.96
N THR A 204 14.91 -12.31 11.81
CA THR A 204 14.79 -13.25 10.68
C THR A 204 13.47 -13.02 9.96
N PRO A 205 13.46 -12.20 8.88
CA PRO A 205 12.27 -12.07 8.03
C PRO A 205 11.79 -13.44 7.59
N THR A 206 10.52 -13.73 7.79
CA THR A 206 9.93 -15.03 7.54
C THR A 206 8.64 -14.87 6.73
N ALA A 207 8.44 -15.69 5.72
CA ALA A 207 7.25 -15.67 4.86
C ALA A 207 5.97 -15.82 5.69
N GLY A 208 4.96 -15.00 5.39
CA GLY A 208 3.69 -14.99 6.13
C GLY A 208 3.76 -14.46 7.56
N GLN A 209 4.94 -14.02 8.05
CA GLN A 209 5.08 -13.40 9.36
C GLN A 209 5.22 -11.88 9.26
N PRO A 210 4.84 -11.13 10.32
CA PRO A 210 4.99 -9.69 10.33
C PRO A 210 6.46 -9.25 10.20
N LEU A 211 6.71 -8.30 9.31
CA LEU A 211 7.95 -7.55 9.13
C LEU A 211 7.73 -6.11 9.60
N LYS A 212 8.61 -5.59 10.44
CA LYS A 212 8.57 -4.18 10.88
C LYS A 212 9.44 -3.33 9.97
N PHE A 213 8.90 -2.22 9.48
CA PHE A 213 9.68 -1.18 8.81
C PHE A 213 9.76 0.06 9.71
N VAL A 214 10.95 0.61 9.87
CA VAL A 214 11.23 1.81 10.67
C VAL A 214 11.95 2.83 9.80
N ASN A 215 11.43 4.03 9.71
CA ASN A 215 12.15 5.15 9.15
C ASN A 215 12.85 5.94 10.26
N ALA A 216 14.13 5.68 10.46
CA ALA A 216 15.00 6.40 11.38
C ALA A 216 15.87 7.47 10.69
N MET A 217 15.63 7.73 9.39
CA MET A 217 16.26 8.84 8.69
C MET A 217 15.68 10.17 9.18
N PRO A 218 16.51 11.15 9.53
CA PRO A 218 16.01 12.49 9.81
C PRO A 218 15.60 13.18 8.51
N GLY A 219 14.55 14.01 8.60
CA GLY A 219 14.22 14.99 7.56
C GLY A 219 13.72 14.45 6.22
N GLN A 220 13.43 13.13 6.07
CA GLN A 220 12.89 12.62 4.81
C GLN A 220 12.08 11.33 4.93
N ALA A 221 11.12 11.17 4.02
CA ALA A 221 10.35 9.95 3.88
C ALA A 221 11.18 8.82 3.27
N ASN A 222 10.90 7.57 3.68
CA ASN A 222 11.51 6.37 3.11
C ASN A 222 10.46 5.28 2.92
N GLU A 223 10.67 4.46 1.89
CA GLU A 223 9.92 3.24 1.60
C GLU A 223 10.87 2.06 1.50
N ALA A 224 10.35 0.85 1.56
CA ALA A 224 11.15 -0.36 1.35
C ALA A 224 10.43 -1.28 0.37
N ILE A 225 10.80 -1.24 -0.89
CA ILE A 225 10.26 -2.08 -1.95
C ILE A 225 11.13 -3.32 -2.08
N LEU A 226 10.49 -4.50 -2.03
CA LEU A 226 11.14 -5.79 -1.84
C LEU A 226 11.03 -6.62 -3.13
N PHE A 227 12.16 -6.94 -3.74
CA PHE A 227 12.20 -7.77 -4.94
C PHE A 227 12.90 -9.09 -4.66
N PRO A 228 12.34 -10.23 -5.06
CA PRO A 228 13.07 -11.49 -5.06
C PRO A 228 14.22 -11.45 -6.07
N LEU A 229 15.41 -11.82 -5.65
CA LEU A 229 16.58 -11.86 -6.54
C LEU A 229 16.56 -13.10 -7.42
N ALA A 230 16.98 -12.96 -8.67
CA ALA A 230 17.16 -14.08 -9.56
C ALA A 230 18.28 -15.01 -9.04
N PRO A 231 18.19 -16.33 -9.30
CA PRO A 231 19.22 -17.28 -8.89
C PRO A 231 20.61 -16.88 -9.42
N GLY A 232 21.62 -16.93 -8.56
CA GLY A 232 23.01 -16.65 -8.91
C GLY A 232 23.40 -15.16 -8.95
N VAL A 233 22.47 -14.24 -8.76
CA VAL A 233 22.78 -12.80 -8.65
C VAL A 233 23.69 -12.55 -7.46
N THR A 234 24.85 -11.91 -7.70
CA THR A 234 25.83 -11.55 -6.69
C THR A 234 25.67 -10.09 -6.24
N ASP A 235 26.30 -9.73 -5.12
CA ASP A 235 26.34 -8.34 -4.66
C ASP A 235 27.08 -7.42 -5.64
N ALA A 236 28.05 -7.96 -6.39
CA ALA A 236 28.74 -7.23 -7.46
C ALA A 236 27.78 -6.91 -8.62
N ASP A 237 26.93 -7.85 -9.01
CA ASP A 237 25.90 -7.64 -10.04
C ASP A 237 24.91 -6.56 -9.63
N LEU A 238 24.47 -6.58 -8.36
CA LEU A 238 23.59 -5.56 -7.81
C LEU A 238 24.23 -4.18 -7.80
N THR A 239 25.48 -4.09 -7.36
CA THR A 239 26.24 -2.84 -7.35
C THR A 239 26.38 -2.29 -8.77
N ALA A 240 26.72 -3.15 -9.75
CA ALA A 240 26.84 -2.76 -11.15
C ALA A 240 25.49 -2.32 -11.74
N TRP A 241 24.38 -2.97 -11.36
CA TRP A 241 23.05 -2.59 -11.81
C TRP A 241 22.61 -1.25 -11.20
N VAL A 242 22.82 -1.04 -9.90
CA VAL A 242 22.51 0.23 -9.20
C VAL A 242 23.27 1.41 -9.80
N ALA A 243 24.53 1.20 -10.19
CA ALA A 243 25.37 2.24 -10.80
C ALA A 243 24.83 2.78 -12.13
N LYS A 244 23.95 2.02 -12.81
CA LYS A 244 23.38 2.40 -14.11
C LYS A 244 22.18 3.34 -14.02
N PHE A 245 21.61 3.53 -12.82
CA PHE A 245 20.52 4.50 -12.65
C PHE A 245 21.01 5.93 -12.80
N GLY A 246 20.18 6.79 -13.38
CA GLY A 246 20.37 8.23 -13.32
C GLY A 246 20.15 8.77 -11.90
N ASP A 247 20.66 9.97 -11.63
CA ASP A 247 20.63 10.55 -10.28
C ASP A 247 19.20 10.83 -9.79
N HIS A 248 18.29 11.16 -10.69
CA HIS A 248 16.93 11.56 -10.35
C HIS A 248 15.88 10.47 -10.66
N GLY A 249 16.32 9.23 -10.93
CA GLY A 249 15.45 8.07 -11.10
C GLY A 249 15.25 7.62 -12.54
N GLU A 250 16.14 8.00 -13.44
CA GLU A 250 16.17 7.47 -14.80
C GLU A 250 16.57 5.99 -14.76
N TRP A 251 15.71 5.14 -15.31
CA TRP A 251 15.88 3.69 -15.26
C TRP A 251 16.92 3.22 -16.30
N PRO A 252 17.75 2.22 -15.94
CA PRO A 252 18.62 1.57 -16.90
C PRO A 252 17.80 0.80 -17.94
N THR A 253 18.38 0.65 -19.14
CA THR A 253 17.79 -0.15 -20.22
C THR A 253 17.98 -1.66 -20.01
N ASP A 254 18.92 -2.04 -19.16
CA ASP A 254 19.20 -3.44 -18.85
C ASP A 254 18.08 -4.04 -18.00
N PRO A 255 17.77 -5.33 -18.18
CA PRO A 255 16.78 -5.99 -17.34
C PRO A 255 17.22 -5.99 -15.87
N PRO A 256 16.28 -5.83 -14.93
CA PRO A 256 16.60 -5.89 -13.51
C PRO A 256 17.02 -7.31 -13.08
N PRO A 257 17.85 -7.45 -12.04
CA PRO A 257 18.34 -8.74 -11.54
C PRO A 257 17.32 -9.46 -10.65
N PHE A 258 16.02 -9.34 -10.96
CA PHE A 258 14.92 -9.87 -10.15
C PHE A 258 14.36 -11.15 -10.76
N ALA A 259 13.96 -12.10 -9.89
CA ALA A 259 13.25 -13.30 -10.31
C ALA A 259 11.79 -13.00 -10.70
N ASP A 260 11.21 -11.99 -10.06
CA ASP A 260 9.86 -11.47 -10.33
C ASP A 260 9.96 -9.93 -10.42
N PRO A 261 9.50 -9.32 -11.53
CA PRO A 261 9.48 -7.87 -11.67
C PRO A 261 8.40 -7.21 -10.81
N GLU A 262 7.41 -7.97 -10.33
CA GLU A 262 6.37 -7.47 -9.44
C GLU A 262 6.84 -7.56 -7.99
N PRO A 263 7.15 -6.42 -7.34
CA PRO A 263 7.63 -6.43 -5.97
C PRO A 263 6.52 -6.70 -4.95
N ALA A 264 6.93 -7.09 -3.75
CA ALA A 264 6.21 -6.79 -2.52
C ALA A 264 6.78 -5.51 -1.91
N GLY A 265 6.16 -4.91 -0.87
CA GLY A 265 6.76 -3.72 -0.31
C GLY A 265 6.06 -3.10 0.87
N LEU A 266 6.78 -2.16 1.46
CA LEU A 266 6.38 -1.35 2.60
C LEU A 266 6.44 0.11 2.18
N LEU A 267 5.29 0.78 2.23
CA LEU A 267 5.11 2.10 1.63
C LEU A 267 5.71 3.22 2.48
N PRO A 268 5.82 4.45 1.92
CA PRO A 268 6.55 5.53 2.54
C PRO A 268 6.12 5.85 3.96
N LEU A 269 7.11 6.02 4.82
CA LEU A 269 7.01 6.49 6.20
C LEU A 269 7.67 7.85 6.35
N SER A 270 7.01 8.77 7.05
CA SER A 270 7.66 10.00 7.53
C SER A 270 8.76 9.68 8.55
N PRO A 271 9.71 10.59 8.82
CA PRO A 271 10.75 10.43 9.84
C PRO A 271 10.18 10.00 11.19
N GLY A 272 10.85 9.05 11.85
CA GLY A 272 10.47 8.53 13.18
C GLY A 272 9.24 7.60 13.16
N GLN A 273 8.62 7.35 12.03
CA GLN A 273 7.47 6.45 11.91
C GLN A 273 7.91 4.99 11.73
N SER A 274 7.01 4.06 12.09
CA SER A 274 7.20 2.64 11.82
C SER A 274 5.87 1.96 11.50
N VAL A 275 5.88 0.95 10.65
CA VAL A 275 4.73 0.10 10.33
C VAL A 275 5.12 -1.36 10.53
N THR A 276 4.17 -2.18 10.99
CA THR A 276 4.32 -3.64 10.99
C THR A 276 3.39 -4.20 9.93
N ALA A 277 3.93 -4.92 8.98
CA ALA A 277 3.16 -5.44 7.85
C ALA A 277 3.52 -6.90 7.56
N THR A 278 2.60 -7.61 6.95
CA THR A 278 2.82 -8.94 6.36
C THR A 278 2.62 -8.81 4.86
N PRO A 279 3.66 -8.36 4.14
CA PRO A 279 3.63 -8.34 2.68
C PRO A 279 3.65 -9.79 2.14
N PRO A 280 3.20 -10.02 0.90
CA PRO A 280 3.18 -11.36 0.29
C PRO A 280 4.60 -11.80 -0.11
N LEU A 281 5.41 -12.19 0.87
CA LEU A 281 6.76 -12.72 0.66
C LEU A 281 6.77 -14.23 0.62
N HIS A 282 7.63 -14.78 -0.23
CA HIS A 282 7.96 -16.20 -0.29
C HIS A 282 9.38 -16.45 0.24
N PRO A 283 9.72 -17.69 0.67
CA PRO A 283 11.10 -17.99 1.05
C PRO A 283 12.08 -17.72 -0.11
N GLY A 284 13.21 -17.10 0.20
CA GLY A 284 14.24 -16.78 -0.79
C GLY A 284 15.06 -15.55 -0.47
N ARG A 285 15.96 -15.21 -1.38
CA ARG A 285 16.85 -14.06 -1.27
C ARG A 285 16.19 -12.81 -1.88
N TYR A 286 16.15 -11.73 -1.13
CA TYR A 286 15.50 -10.47 -1.51
C TYR A 286 16.47 -9.30 -1.47
N ILE A 287 16.16 -8.26 -2.25
CA ILE A 287 16.71 -6.93 -2.07
C ILE A 287 15.60 -5.97 -1.65
N ALA A 288 15.82 -5.20 -0.59
CA ALA A 288 15.04 -4.02 -0.25
C ALA A 288 15.63 -2.80 -0.95
N ILE A 289 14.80 -1.98 -1.57
CA ILE A 289 15.21 -0.79 -2.33
C ILE A 289 14.34 0.40 -1.88
N CYS A 290 14.95 1.57 -1.71
CA CYS A 290 14.23 2.83 -1.60
C CYS A 290 14.33 3.63 -2.90
N TRP A 291 13.18 3.83 -3.57
CA TRP A 291 13.09 4.63 -4.79
C TRP A 291 12.89 6.14 -4.53
N MET A 292 12.69 6.51 -3.26
CA MET A 292 12.58 7.91 -2.88
C MET A 292 13.88 8.65 -3.21
N LYS A 293 13.75 9.94 -3.49
CA LYS A 293 14.88 10.84 -3.69
C LYS A 293 15.20 11.54 -2.38
N ASP A 294 16.47 11.83 -2.18
CA ASP A 294 16.97 12.55 -1.02
C ASP A 294 16.38 13.97 -0.99
N ALA A 295 15.96 14.40 0.19
CA ALA A 295 15.30 15.69 0.38
C ALA A 295 16.24 16.89 0.30
N ASP A 296 17.56 16.68 0.32
CA ASP A 296 18.57 17.74 0.28
C ASP A 296 19.10 18.01 -1.14
N ASP A 297 19.24 16.96 -1.97
CA ASP A 297 19.88 17.07 -3.28
C ASP A 297 19.11 16.40 -4.44
N ALA A 298 17.93 15.85 -4.15
CA ALA A 298 17.08 15.13 -5.11
C ALA A 298 17.71 13.87 -5.74
N ILE A 299 18.85 13.41 -5.24
CA ILE A 299 19.48 12.17 -5.73
C ILE A 299 18.70 10.97 -5.20
N MET A 300 18.48 9.96 -6.05
CA MET A 300 17.81 8.73 -5.66
C MET A 300 18.55 8.04 -4.51
N LEU A 301 17.84 7.73 -3.43
CA LEU A 301 18.42 7.09 -2.24
C LEU A 301 19.06 5.73 -2.53
N LEU A 302 18.55 4.98 -3.52
CA LEU A 302 19.19 3.77 -4.03
C LEU A 302 20.65 4.05 -4.44
N LYS A 303 20.92 5.12 -5.18
CA LYS A 303 22.28 5.50 -5.62
C LYS A 303 23.16 5.92 -4.45
N LYS A 304 22.58 6.46 -3.40
CA LYS A 304 23.29 6.80 -2.15
C LYS A 304 23.52 5.54 -1.27
N GLY A 305 23.01 4.38 -1.69
CA GLY A 305 23.21 3.08 -1.05
C GLY A 305 22.06 2.62 -0.17
N MET A 306 20.86 3.23 -0.28
CA MET A 306 19.68 2.78 0.46
C MET A 306 19.09 1.52 -0.18
N TYR A 307 19.82 0.43 -0.07
CA TYR A 307 19.37 -0.93 -0.36
C TYR A 307 20.01 -1.92 0.60
N ALA A 308 19.43 -3.09 0.74
CA ALA A 308 19.99 -4.20 1.50
C ALA A 308 19.52 -5.55 0.94
N VAL A 309 20.41 -6.52 0.93
CA VAL A 309 20.09 -7.91 0.60
C VAL A 309 19.84 -8.68 1.89
N PHE A 310 18.81 -9.54 1.89
CA PHE A 310 18.47 -10.38 3.03
C PHE A 310 17.76 -11.66 2.59
N GLU A 311 17.71 -12.64 3.49
CA GLU A 311 16.98 -13.89 3.30
C GLU A 311 15.60 -13.80 3.97
N VAL A 312 14.59 -14.37 3.30
CA VAL A 312 13.26 -14.68 3.85
C VAL A 312 13.17 -16.18 4.03
N SER A 313 12.95 -16.64 5.26
CA SER A 313 12.82 -18.06 5.61
C SER A 313 11.40 -18.60 5.47
#